data_d3758153ef0af2961b90886f90b71dbf
#
_entry.id   d3758153ef0af2961b90886f90b71dbf
#
_cell.length_a   1.000
_cell.length_b   1.000
_cell.length_c   1.000
_cell.angle_alpha   90.00
_cell.angle_beta   90.00
_cell.angle_gamma   90.00
#
_symmetry.space_group_name_H-M   'P 1'
#
loop_
_entity.id
_entity.type
_entity.pdbx_description
1 polymer ?
#
loop_
_entity_poly.entity_id
_entity_poly.type
_entity_poly.pdbx_seq_one_letter_code
_entity_poly.pdbx_strand_id
1 'polypeptide(L)'
;VLGYLCDTGADSVHSCDTHDCCGAHDGASDYSPHLHSNSNDAPSRYRSEREGVAGHHHHAGANHHKHHTLAEITAIIDASSATQHAKDLAKRIFSVLASAEAKAHGVPAEEVHFHEVGAVDSVVDILAAAVCLDDLAPSGVIVPRLCEGQGMVRCQHGIVPVPVPAVVNIAAAYDIPLSVIDVQGELVTPTGAAFVAAARTATQLPEAFTVTRVGLGAGKRVYPETSGLLRAFLISPVPFEPSECSVL
;
A
#
# COMPACT_ATOMS: atom_id res chain seq x y z
N VAL A 1 -4.57 -4.54 -6.51
CA VAL A 1 -5.56 -4.62 -5.43
C VAL A 1 -6.83 -3.90 -5.87
N LEU A 2 -7.97 -4.55 -5.79
CA LEU A 2 -9.29 -3.97 -6.07
C LEU A 2 -9.95 -3.68 -4.72
N GLY A 3 -10.18 -2.40 -4.41
CA GLY A 3 -10.96 -1.98 -3.27
C GLY A 3 -12.27 -1.34 -3.73
N TYR A 4 -13.35 -1.63 -3.05
CA TYR A 4 -14.66 -1.06 -3.31
C TYR A 4 -15.13 -0.32 -2.06
N LEU A 5 -15.57 0.91 -2.24
CA LEU A 5 -16.19 1.72 -1.20
C LEU A 5 -17.68 1.80 -1.49
N CYS A 6 -18.51 1.45 -0.50
CA CYS A 6 -19.98 1.54 -0.63
C CYS A 6 -20.49 2.89 -0.16
N ASP A 7 -21.28 3.56 -1.03
CA ASP A 7 -22.04 4.75 -0.68
C ASP A 7 -23.54 4.38 -0.62
N THR A 8 -24.16 4.54 0.54
CA THR A 8 -25.59 4.25 0.76
C THR A 8 -26.47 5.50 0.68
N GLY A 9 -25.97 6.62 0.08
CA GLY A 9 -26.78 7.79 -0.22
C GLY A 9 -27.50 8.38 1.01
N ALA A 10 -26.76 9.05 1.88
CA ALA A 10 -27.34 10.04 2.78
C ALA A 10 -27.10 11.41 2.12
N ASP A 11 -28.18 12.10 1.78
CA ASP A 11 -28.17 13.40 1.15
C ASP A 11 -27.33 14.42 1.94
N SER A 12 -26.17 14.75 1.43
CA SER A 12 -25.54 16.05 1.68
C SER A 12 -24.76 16.48 0.44
N VAL A 13 -25.46 17.15 -0.44
CA VAL A 13 -24.89 17.83 -1.61
C VAL A 13 -24.10 19.04 -1.09
N HIS A 14 -22.78 18.91 -0.96
CA HIS A 14 -21.89 20.06 -1.05
C HIS A 14 -21.36 20.12 -2.48
N SER A 15 -21.99 20.99 -3.26
CA SER A 15 -21.51 21.44 -4.56
C SER A 15 -20.19 22.19 -4.35
N CYS A 16 -19.09 21.58 -4.76
CA CYS A 16 -17.87 22.30 -5.05
C CYS A 16 -17.80 22.49 -6.56
N ASP A 17 -18.18 23.68 -7.00
CA ASP A 17 -17.88 24.18 -8.34
C ASP A 17 -16.36 24.33 -8.48
N THR A 18 -15.73 23.44 -9.23
CA THR A 18 -14.40 23.66 -9.76
C THR A 18 -14.48 23.84 -11.26
N HIS A 19 -14.71 25.09 -11.66
CA HIS A 19 -14.28 25.60 -12.95
C HIS A 19 -12.78 25.91 -12.90
N ASP A 20 -12.14 25.63 -14.05
CA ASP A 20 -10.79 26.03 -14.46
C ASP A 20 -9.59 25.22 -13.90
N CYS A 21 -9.17 24.27 -14.72
CA CYS A 21 -7.76 23.99 -15.05
C CYS A 21 -7.65 22.97 -16.20
N CYS A 22 -8.02 23.38 -17.43
CA CYS A 22 -7.57 22.70 -18.65
C CYS A 22 -6.91 23.73 -19.57
N GLY A 23 -5.63 23.98 -19.34
CA GLY A 23 -4.75 24.63 -20.30
C GLY A 23 -4.20 23.57 -21.26
N ALA A 24 -4.66 23.64 -22.51
CA ALA A 24 -4.10 22.85 -23.60
C ALA A 24 -2.69 23.34 -23.93
N HIS A 25 -1.72 22.45 -23.97
CA HIS A 25 -0.48 22.65 -24.71
C HIS A 25 -0.31 21.48 -25.68
N ASP A 26 -0.60 21.76 -26.95
CA ASP A 26 -0.15 20.99 -28.10
C ASP A 26 1.36 21.04 -28.18
N GLY A 27 2.00 19.88 -28.23
CA GLY A 27 3.42 19.72 -28.43
C GLY A 27 3.73 18.31 -28.89
N ALA A 28 3.54 18.06 -30.18
CA ALA A 28 4.03 16.86 -30.82
C ALA A 28 5.57 16.88 -30.82
N SER A 29 6.20 15.84 -30.32
CA SER A 29 7.59 15.53 -30.65
C SER A 29 7.74 14.01 -30.81
N ASP A 30 8.06 13.65 -32.05
CA ASP A 30 8.53 12.36 -32.51
C ASP A 30 9.61 11.76 -31.61
N TYR A 31 9.41 10.55 -31.17
CA TYR A 31 10.45 9.73 -30.58
C TYR A 31 10.53 8.39 -31.32
N SER A 32 11.50 8.29 -32.22
CA SER A 32 11.91 7.03 -32.84
C SER A 32 12.84 6.26 -31.89
N PRO A 33 12.64 4.96 -31.67
CA PRO A 33 13.56 4.16 -30.86
C PRO A 33 14.72 3.65 -31.73
N HIS A 34 15.94 4.06 -31.39
CA HIS A 34 17.14 3.42 -31.89
C HIS A 34 17.42 2.13 -31.10
N LEU A 35 17.31 1.02 -31.81
CA LEU A 35 17.83 -0.29 -31.44
C LEU A 35 19.36 -0.26 -31.44
N HIS A 36 20.02 -0.46 -30.32
CA HIS A 36 21.38 -0.92 -30.23
C HIS A 36 21.43 -2.29 -29.58
N SER A 37 21.67 -3.28 -30.42
CA SER A 37 22.16 -4.60 -30.06
C SER A 37 23.61 -4.50 -29.60
N ASN A 38 23.95 -5.04 -28.42
CA ASN A 38 25.29 -5.52 -28.14
C ASN A 38 25.23 -6.76 -27.28
N SER A 39 25.68 -7.83 -27.92
CA SER A 39 25.98 -9.15 -27.38
C SER A 39 27.33 -9.13 -26.67
N ASN A 40 27.46 -10.06 -25.75
CA ASN A 40 28.67 -10.77 -25.30
C ASN A 40 29.09 -10.56 -23.85
N ASP A 41 29.04 -11.70 -23.21
CA ASP A 41 30.02 -12.49 -22.49
C ASP A 41 30.07 -12.36 -20.96
N ALA A 42 29.60 -13.41 -20.32
CA ALA A 42 30.20 -13.95 -19.07
C ALA A 42 31.50 -14.72 -19.44
N PRO A 43 32.42 -15.10 -18.51
CA PRO A 43 32.17 -15.52 -17.14
C PRO A 43 33.32 -15.25 -16.11
N SER A 44 32.98 -15.58 -14.85
CA SER A 44 33.87 -16.15 -13.82
C SER A 44 35.06 -15.36 -13.27
N ARG A 45 35.11 -15.17 -11.98
CA ARG A 45 35.98 -15.85 -11.03
C ARG A 45 35.93 -15.21 -9.64
N TYR A 46 35.51 -15.99 -8.68
CA TYR A 46 35.85 -15.83 -7.28
C TYR A 46 37.38 -15.79 -7.14
N ARG A 47 37.91 -14.76 -6.51
CA ARG A 47 39.23 -14.79 -5.89
C ARG A 47 39.21 -13.98 -4.60
N SER A 48 39.41 -14.70 -3.53
CA SER A 48 39.72 -14.19 -2.20
C SER A 48 41.11 -13.62 -2.20
N GLU A 49 41.28 -12.37 -1.78
CA GLU A 49 42.55 -11.92 -1.19
C GLU A 49 42.26 -10.99 -0.02
N ARG A 50 42.69 -11.44 1.14
CA ARG A 50 42.89 -10.64 2.34
C ARG A 50 44.17 -9.84 2.14
N GLU A 51 44.13 -8.54 2.37
CA GLU A 51 45.24 -7.85 3.00
C GLU A 51 44.73 -6.49 3.51
N GLY A 52 45.11 -6.17 4.76
CA GLY A 52 44.74 -4.99 5.47
C GLY A 52 45.66 -3.82 5.08
N VAL A 53 45.18 -2.62 5.29
CA VAL A 53 45.97 -1.43 5.68
C VAL A 53 45.05 -0.32 6.21
N ALA A 54 45.37 0.12 7.41
CA ALA A 54 45.36 1.48 7.96
C ALA A 54 44.19 2.45 7.71
N GLY A 55 43.70 2.94 8.81
CA GLY A 55 42.65 3.92 9.06
C GLY A 55 42.72 5.21 8.25
N HIS A 56 41.52 5.55 7.81
CA HIS A 56 41.15 6.95 7.64
C HIS A 56 39.82 7.16 8.40
N HIS A 57 39.91 8.04 9.39
CA HIS A 57 38.74 8.53 10.11
C HIS A 57 37.89 9.37 9.14
N HIS A 58 36.87 8.76 8.54
CA HIS A 58 35.77 9.50 7.96
C HIS A 58 34.71 9.66 9.04
N HIS A 59 34.52 10.89 9.50
CA HIS A 59 33.30 11.28 10.20
C HIS A 59 32.14 11.14 9.21
N ALA A 60 31.61 9.94 9.10
CA ALA A 60 30.28 9.73 8.54
C ALA A 60 29.30 10.20 9.62
N GLY A 61 28.68 11.36 9.40
CA GLY A 61 27.51 11.77 10.13
C GLY A 61 26.45 10.69 9.90
N ALA A 62 26.31 9.76 10.83
CA ALA A 62 25.21 8.81 10.87
C ALA A 62 23.95 9.64 11.08
N ASN A 63 23.18 9.87 10.02
CA ASN A 63 21.77 10.21 10.15
C ASN A 63 21.12 9.01 10.82
N HIS A 64 21.07 9.02 12.14
CA HIS A 64 20.21 8.13 12.92
C HIS A 64 18.77 8.52 12.56
N HIS A 65 18.18 7.83 11.61
CA HIS A 65 16.74 7.83 11.47
C HIS A 65 16.18 7.36 12.80
N LYS A 66 15.55 8.26 13.53
CA LYS A 66 14.85 7.93 14.78
C LYS A 66 13.75 6.93 14.43
N HIS A 67 13.92 5.70 14.88
CA HIS A 67 12.86 4.72 14.84
C HIS A 67 11.87 5.06 15.95
N HIS A 68 10.63 5.29 15.59
CA HIS A 68 9.58 5.63 16.54
C HIS A 68 8.94 4.35 17.10
N THR A 69 8.64 4.38 18.40
CA THR A 69 7.80 3.39 19.05
C THR A 69 6.32 3.62 18.70
N LEU A 70 5.47 2.62 18.90
CA LEU A 70 4.02 2.77 18.72
C LEU A 70 3.44 3.91 19.56
N ALA A 71 3.96 4.11 20.77
CA ALA A 71 3.52 5.20 21.67
C ALA A 71 3.87 6.58 21.11
N GLU A 72 5.09 6.76 20.56
CA GLU A 72 5.50 8.01 19.93
C GLU A 72 4.68 8.31 18.66
N ILE A 73 4.44 7.29 17.82
CA ILE A 73 3.58 7.42 16.64
C ILE A 73 2.16 7.81 17.03
N THR A 74 1.59 7.18 18.07
CA THR A 74 0.27 7.52 18.58
C THR A 74 0.21 8.98 19.05
N ALA A 75 1.23 9.46 19.76
CA ALA A 75 1.29 10.85 20.18
C ALA A 75 1.37 11.83 19.00
N ILE A 76 2.11 11.49 17.93
CA ILE A 76 2.16 12.30 16.70
C ILE A 76 0.78 12.36 16.04
N ILE A 77 0.09 11.22 15.92
CA ILE A 77 -1.26 11.15 15.34
C ILE A 77 -2.23 11.99 16.19
N ASP A 78 -2.20 11.87 17.51
CA ASP A 78 -3.08 12.60 18.42
C ASP A 78 -2.85 14.13 18.35
N ALA A 79 -1.61 14.56 18.13
CA ALA A 79 -1.27 15.98 17.97
C ALA A 79 -1.66 16.56 16.59
N SER A 80 -2.04 15.74 15.61
CA SER A 80 -2.42 16.20 14.28
C SER A 80 -3.77 16.94 14.29
N SER A 81 -4.07 17.69 13.22
CA SER A 81 -5.36 18.36 13.02
C SER A 81 -6.43 17.47 12.37
N ALA A 82 -6.15 16.17 12.15
CA ALA A 82 -7.10 15.24 11.57
C ALA A 82 -8.33 15.04 12.49
N THR A 83 -9.44 14.58 11.91
CA THR A 83 -10.64 14.21 12.65
C THR A 83 -10.37 13.05 13.61
N GLN A 84 -11.19 12.88 14.63
CA GLN A 84 -11.03 11.77 15.56
C GLN A 84 -11.17 10.42 14.86
N HIS A 85 -12.08 10.30 13.88
CA HIS A 85 -12.28 9.08 13.11
C HIS A 85 -11.04 8.71 12.27
N ALA A 86 -10.43 9.67 11.58
CA ALA A 86 -9.18 9.46 10.85
C ALA A 86 -8.02 9.07 11.79
N LYS A 87 -7.90 9.73 12.96
CA LYS A 87 -6.90 9.37 13.98
C LYS A 87 -7.08 7.95 14.48
N ASP A 88 -8.30 7.54 14.77
CA ASP A 88 -8.60 6.21 15.28
C ASP A 88 -8.33 5.13 14.21
N LEU A 89 -8.62 5.41 12.94
CA LEU A 89 -8.25 4.52 11.84
C LEU A 89 -6.73 4.41 11.71
N ALA A 90 -6.01 5.53 11.71
CA ALA A 90 -4.54 5.51 11.61
C ALA A 90 -3.90 4.73 12.77
N LYS A 91 -4.37 4.93 14.01
CA LYS A 91 -3.90 4.17 15.18
C LYS A 91 -4.19 2.68 15.06
N ARG A 92 -5.36 2.29 14.54
CA ARG A 92 -5.68 0.87 14.26
C ARG A 92 -4.71 0.27 13.25
N ILE A 93 -4.40 0.99 12.16
CA ILE A 93 -3.44 0.50 11.15
C ILE A 93 -2.07 0.25 11.78
N PHE A 94 -1.56 1.18 12.59
CA PHE A 94 -0.28 0.99 13.29
C PHE A 94 -0.32 -0.14 14.31
N SER A 95 -1.43 -0.35 15.00
CA SER A 95 -1.60 -1.48 15.94
C SER A 95 -1.55 -2.83 15.20
N VAL A 96 -2.16 -2.93 14.02
CA VAL A 96 -2.09 -4.11 13.15
C VAL A 96 -0.65 -4.38 12.72
N LEU A 97 0.06 -3.32 12.25
CA LEU A 97 1.46 -3.41 11.85
C LEU A 97 2.35 -3.87 13.02
N ALA A 98 2.21 -3.24 14.20
CA ALA A 98 2.98 -3.60 15.38
C ALA A 98 2.81 -5.08 15.74
N SER A 99 1.58 -5.57 15.73
CA SER A 99 1.28 -6.97 16.04
C SER A 99 1.88 -7.94 15.02
N ALA A 100 1.86 -7.56 13.72
CA ALA A 100 2.40 -8.40 12.65
C ALA A 100 3.94 -8.45 12.68
N GLU A 101 4.59 -7.30 12.90
CA GLU A 101 6.04 -7.20 13.04
C GLU A 101 6.53 -7.90 14.30
N ALA A 102 5.85 -7.72 15.44
CA ALA A 102 6.12 -8.43 16.68
C ALA A 102 6.17 -9.94 16.46
N LYS A 103 5.18 -10.48 15.75
CA LYS A 103 5.11 -11.90 15.42
C LYS A 103 6.21 -12.32 14.44
N ALA A 104 6.56 -11.47 13.45
CA ALA A 104 7.63 -11.76 12.50
C ALA A 104 9.00 -11.77 13.15
N HIS A 105 9.24 -10.90 14.15
CA HIS A 105 10.49 -10.78 14.88
C HIS A 105 10.58 -11.65 16.14
N GLY A 106 9.46 -12.21 16.60
CA GLY A 106 9.41 -12.99 17.84
C GLY A 106 9.62 -12.14 19.10
N VAL A 107 9.21 -10.87 19.09
CA VAL A 107 9.32 -9.92 20.20
C VAL A 107 7.93 -9.46 20.65
N PRO A 108 7.77 -8.93 21.89
CA PRO A 108 6.54 -8.27 22.31
C PRO A 108 6.22 -7.03 21.43
N ALA A 109 4.93 -6.73 21.25
CA ALA A 109 4.50 -5.61 20.38
C ALA A 109 5.02 -4.25 20.88
N GLU A 110 5.21 -4.09 22.18
CA GLU A 110 5.74 -2.88 22.83
C GLU A 110 7.22 -2.66 22.54
N GLU A 111 7.96 -3.73 22.20
CA GLU A 111 9.38 -3.71 21.87
C GLU A 111 9.64 -3.61 20.36
N VAL A 112 8.58 -3.55 19.55
CA VAL A 112 8.72 -3.39 18.11
C VAL A 112 9.26 -2.00 17.80
N HIS A 113 10.44 -1.98 17.20
CA HIS A 113 10.97 -0.79 16.56
C HIS A 113 10.62 -0.85 15.08
N PHE A 114 9.84 0.09 14.61
CA PHE A 114 9.46 0.16 13.20
C PHE A 114 10.66 0.59 12.36
N HIS A 115 11.43 -0.37 11.88
CA HIS A 115 12.63 -0.11 11.07
C HIS A 115 12.28 0.41 9.67
N GLU A 116 11.16 -0.03 9.10
CA GLU A 116 10.69 0.36 7.75
C GLU A 116 9.46 1.27 7.78
N VAL A 117 8.59 1.13 8.78
CA VAL A 117 7.29 1.79 8.86
C VAL A 117 7.24 2.92 9.90
N GLY A 118 8.28 3.08 10.72
CA GLY A 118 8.37 4.12 11.77
C GLY A 118 9.00 5.43 11.33
N ALA A 119 9.36 5.56 10.07
CA ALA A 119 9.83 6.82 9.51
C ALA A 119 8.66 7.81 9.40
N VAL A 120 8.94 9.10 9.48
CA VAL A 120 7.93 10.17 9.44
C VAL A 120 7.06 10.10 8.19
N ASP A 121 7.63 9.70 7.06
CA ASP A 121 6.93 9.51 5.79
C ASP A 121 5.83 8.45 5.89
N SER A 122 6.10 7.30 6.53
CA SER A 122 5.08 6.27 6.74
C SER A 122 3.94 6.73 7.65
N VAL A 123 4.24 7.55 8.68
CA VAL A 123 3.21 8.14 9.53
C VAL A 123 2.32 9.08 8.72
N VAL A 124 2.93 9.90 7.86
CA VAL A 124 2.21 10.81 6.97
C VAL A 124 1.34 10.03 5.98
N ASP A 125 1.89 8.99 5.34
CA ASP A 125 1.16 8.18 4.35
C ASP A 125 -0.06 7.48 4.96
N ILE A 126 0.09 6.88 6.14
CA ILE A 126 -1.00 6.19 6.84
C ILE A 126 -2.06 7.19 7.31
N LEU A 127 -1.64 8.31 7.91
CA LEU A 127 -2.59 9.33 8.36
C LEU A 127 -3.32 9.99 7.18
N ALA A 128 -2.61 10.28 6.08
CA ALA A 128 -3.22 10.82 4.87
C ALA A 128 -4.24 9.85 4.26
N ALA A 129 -3.92 8.56 4.18
CA ALA A 129 -4.86 7.54 3.71
C ALA A 129 -6.10 7.45 4.61
N ALA A 130 -5.93 7.55 5.93
CA ALA A 130 -7.03 7.56 6.88
C ALA A 130 -7.92 8.81 6.74
N VAL A 131 -7.31 9.99 6.54
CA VAL A 131 -8.04 11.25 6.27
C VAL A 131 -8.82 11.17 4.96
N CYS A 132 -8.20 10.65 3.88
CA CYS A 132 -8.89 10.47 2.61
C CYS A 132 -10.09 9.52 2.71
N LEU A 133 -9.96 8.42 3.47
CA LEU A 133 -11.09 7.50 3.67
C LEU A 133 -12.19 8.12 4.53
N ASP A 134 -11.83 8.90 5.53
CA ASP A 134 -12.76 9.64 6.38
C ASP A 134 -13.54 10.70 5.59
N ASP A 135 -12.84 11.45 4.71
CA ASP A 135 -13.46 12.48 3.85
C ASP A 135 -14.42 11.84 2.81
N LEU A 136 -14.07 10.68 2.28
CA LEU A 136 -14.97 9.93 1.39
C LEU A 136 -16.21 9.39 2.11
N ALA A 137 -16.15 9.23 3.42
CA ALA A 137 -17.21 8.76 4.30
C ALA A 137 -18.05 7.57 3.74
N PRO A 138 -17.42 6.50 3.21
CA PRO A 138 -18.20 5.38 2.67
C PRO A 138 -18.90 4.64 3.81
N SER A 139 -20.08 4.11 3.55
CA SER A 139 -20.81 3.27 4.50
C SER A 139 -20.13 1.91 4.75
N GLY A 140 -19.23 1.51 3.86
CA GLY A 140 -18.44 0.30 3.99
C GLY A 140 -17.27 0.24 3.03
N VAL A 141 -16.29 -0.60 3.38
CA VAL A 141 -15.10 -0.88 2.59
C VAL A 141 -15.06 -2.36 2.26
N ILE A 142 -15.15 -2.68 0.97
CA ILE A 142 -15.20 -4.07 0.50
C ILE A 142 -13.86 -4.41 -0.15
N VAL A 143 -13.17 -5.39 0.39
CA VAL A 143 -11.95 -5.94 -0.18
C VAL A 143 -12.06 -7.46 -0.20
N PRO A 144 -12.45 -8.06 -1.34
CA PRO A 144 -12.65 -9.51 -1.42
C PRO A 144 -11.36 -10.29 -1.20
N ARG A 145 -10.24 -9.80 -1.74
CA ARG A 145 -8.92 -10.43 -1.63
C ARG A 145 -7.81 -9.43 -1.95
N LEU A 146 -6.60 -9.73 -1.54
CA LEU A 146 -5.39 -9.06 -1.98
C LEU A 146 -4.69 -9.91 -3.05
N CYS A 147 -4.24 -9.27 -4.12
CA CYS A 147 -3.42 -9.90 -5.15
C CYS A 147 -1.96 -9.61 -4.85
N GLU A 148 -1.18 -10.66 -4.65
CA GLU A 148 0.22 -10.59 -4.26
C GLU A 148 1.09 -11.21 -5.35
N GLY A 149 2.34 -10.72 -5.48
CA GLY A 149 3.34 -11.32 -6.34
C GLY A 149 4.02 -12.53 -5.72
N GLN A 150 5.16 -12.91 -6.28
CA GLN A 150 5.96 -14.05 -5.82
C GLN A 150 7.46 -13.76 -5.92
N GLY A 151 8.28 -14.72 -5.50
CA GLY A 151 9.73 -14.64 -5.53
C GLY A 151 10.31 -14.07 -4.24
N MET A 152 11.32 -13.22 -4.36
CA MET A 152 12.09 -12.69 -3.23
C MET A 152 12.23 -11.18 -3.36
N VAL A 153 12.17 -10.48 -2.22
CA VAL A 153 12.46 -9.03 -2.16
C VAL A 153 13.58 -8.75 -1.17
N ARG A 154 14.32 -7.68 -1.43
CA ARG A 154 15.34 -7.18 -0.52
C ARG A 154 14.75 -6.06 0.33
N CYS A 155 14.81 -6.23 1.63
CA CYS A 155 14.40 -5.24 2.63
C CYS A 155 15.54 -5.01 3.64
N GLN A 156 15.32 -4.23 4.68
CA GLN A 156 16.33 -3.99 5.74
C GLN A 156 16.74 -5.28 6.47
N HIS A 157 15.85 -6.27 6.50
CA HIS A 157 16.10 -7.60 7.11
C HIS A 157 16.83 -8.59 6.17
N GLY A 158 17.27 -8.11 5.00
CA GLY A 158 17.91 -8.94 3.99
C GLY A 158 16.96 -9.33 2.85
N ILE A 159 17.11 -10.57 2.36
CA ILE A 159 16.27 -11.11 1.27
C ILE A 159 15.21 -11.99 1.91
N VAL A 160 13.93 -11.66 1.67
CA VAL A 160 12.78 -12.38 2.22
C VAL A 160 11.85 -12.85 1.12
N PRO A 161 11.10 -13.96 1.32
CA PRO A 161 10.12 -14.42 0.34
C PRO A 161 8.90 -13.49 0.26
N VAL A 162 8.24 -13.50 -0.90
CA VAL A 162 6.95 -12.85 -1.13
C VAL A 162 5.86 -13.95 -1.15
N PRO A 163 4.76 -13.78 -0.41
CA PRO A 163 4.41 -12.67 0.51
C PRO A 163 5.37 -12.53 1.70
N VAL A 164 5.68 -11.28 2.05
CA VAL A 164 6.58 -11.03 3.19
C VAL A 164 5.94 -11.45 4.53
N PRO A 165 6.74 -11.84 5.56
CA PRO A 165 6.20 -12.39 6.81
C PRO A 165 5.12 -11.55 7.48
N ALA A 166 5.28 -10.22 7.52
CA ALA A 166 4.28 -9.32 8.12
C ALA A 166 2.95 -9.38 7.37
N VAL A 167 2.95 -9.42 6.02
CA VAL A 167 1.74 -9.55 5.20
C VAL A 167 1.02 -10.87 5.49
N VAL A 168 1.77 -11.98 5.58
CA VAL A 168 1.19 -13.30 5.91
C VAL A 168 0.57 -13.28 7.30
N ASN A 169 1.25 -12.67 8.28
CA ASN A 169 0.74 -12.55 9.65
C ASN A 169 -0.55 -11.73 9.72
N ILE A 170 -0.63 -10.62 8.97
CA ILE A 170 -1.85 -9.79 8.87
C ILE A 170 -2.97 -10.58 8.20
N ALA A 171 -2.69 -11.18 7.05
CA ALA A 171 -3.69 -11.95 6.30
C ALA A 171 -4.31 -13.07 7.15
N ALA A 172 -3.47 -13.80 7.89
CA ALA A 172 -3.91 -14.87 8.78
C ALA A 172 -4.71 -14.37 10.00
N ALA A 173 -4.32 -13.21 10.57
CA ALA A 173 -5.00 -12.67 11.75
C ALA A 173 -6.37 -12.05 11.45
N TYR A 174 -6.56 -11.56 10.21
CA TYR A 174 -7.77 -10.83 9.81
C TYR A 174 -8.57 -11.54 8.70
N ASP A 175 -8.32 -12.82 8.45
CA ASP A 175 -8.99 -13.63 7.44
C ASP A 175 -9.04 -12.93 6.07
N ILE A 176 -7.88 -12.40 5.62
CA ILE A 176 -7.78 -11.75 4.32
C ILE A 176 -7.30 -12.76 3.28
N PRO A 177 -8.13 -13.12 2.30
CA PRO A 177 -7.71 -14.01 1.22
C PRO A 177 -6.57 -13.39 0.40
N LEU A 178 -5.51 -14.17 0.15
CA LEU A 178 -4.43 -13.80 -0.76
C LEU A 178 -4.56 -14.60 -2.06
N SER A 179 -4.39 -13.92 -3.19
CA SER A 179 -4.20 -14.53 -4.51
C SER A 179 -2.78 -14.24 -4.97
N VAL A 180 -1.94 -15.26 -5.01
CA VAL A 180 -0.59 -15.14 -5.57
C VAL A 180 -0.70 -15.23 -7.08
N ILE A 181 -0.15 -14.23 -7.78
CA ILE A 181 -0.14 -14.12 -9.23
C ILE A 181 1.28 -14.20 -9.78
N ASP A 182 1.42 -14.47 -11.06
CA ASP A 182 2.72 -14.60 -11.73
C ASP A 182 3.35 -13.22 -12.03
N VAL A 183 3.73 -12.52 -10.96
CA VAL A 183 4.45 -11.24 -10.99
C VAL A 183 5.60 -11.33 -10.01
N GLN A 184 6.81 -11.01 -10.47
CA GLN A 184 7.99 -11.05 -9.61
C GLN A 184 8.06 -9.80 -8.73
N GLY A 185 8.04 -10.01 -7.40
CA GLY A 185 8.15 -8.97 -6.39
C GLY A 185 6.89 -8.76 -5.56
N GLU A 186 7.01 -7.88 -4.60
CA GLU A 186 5.97 -7.53 -3.62
C GLU A 186 4.96 -6.56 -4.23
N LEU A 187 3.69 -6.94 -4.29
CA LEU A 187 2.56 -6.09 -4.69
C LEU A 187 1.76 -5.60 -3.48
N VAL A 188 1.80 -6.35 -2.38
CA VAL A 188 1.11 -6.02 -1.13
C VAL A 188 2.16 -5.74 -0.05
N THR A 189 2.29 -4.48 0.34
CA THR A 189 3.18 -4.10 1.44
C THR A 189 2.51 -4.36 2.79
N PRO A 190 3.27 -4.50 3.89
CA PRO A 190 2.71 -4.60 5.24
C PRO A 190 1.75 -3.45 5.56
N THR A 191 2.10 -2.21 5.18
CA THR A 191 1.25 -1.03 5.35
C THR A 191 -0.08 -1.16 4.61
N GLY A 192 -0.04 -1.61 3.34
CA GLY A 192 -1.25 -1.82 2.54
C GLY A 192 -2.15 -2.93 3.11
N ALA A 193 -1.56 -4.04 3.56
CA ALA A 193 -2.29 -5.12 4.22
C ALA A 193 -2.94 -4.65 5.54
N ALA A 194 -2.20 -3.87 6.35
CA ALA A 194 -2.70 -3.33 7.61
C ALA A 194 -3.83 -2.31 7.40
N PHE A 195 -3.73 -1.47 6.36
CA PHE A 195 -4.82 -0.58 5.98
C PHE A 195 -6.09 -1.37 5.66
N VAL A 196 -5.98 -2.41 4.84
CA VAL A 196 -7.12 -3.29 4.51
C VAL A 196 -7.67 -3.97 5.75
N ALA A 197 -6.81 -4.51 6.61
CA ALA A 197 -7.23 -5.15 7.87
C ALA A 197 -8.00 -4.20 8.80
N ALA A 198 -7.58 -2.93 8.88
CA ALA A 198 -8.19 -1.93 9.75
C ALA A 198 -9.47 -1.29 9.17
N ALA A 199 -9.57 -1.18 7.83
CA ALA A 199 -10.64 -0.45 7.16
C ALA A 199 -11.74 -1.36 6.58
N ARG A 200 -11.44 -2.62 6.24
CA ARG A 200 -12.38 -3.53 5.59
C ARG A 200 -13.57 -3.85 6.49
N THR A 201 -14.77 -3.66 5.97
CA THR A 201 -16.04 -3.99 6.64
C THR A 201 -16.75 -5.19 6.01
N ALA A 202 -16.44 -5.52 4.75
CA ALA A 202 -17.04 -6.63 4.02
C ALA A 202 -16.06 -7.30 3.06
N THR A 203 -16.36 -8.57 2.74
CA THR A 203 -15.55 -9.40 1.84
C THR A 203 -16.26 -9.73 0.54
N GLN A 204 -17.56 -9.49 0.46
CA GLN A 204 -18.39 -9.82 -0.70
C GLN A 204 -18.93 -8.55 -1.33
N LEU A 205 -18.88 -8.48 -2.65
CA LEU A 205 -19.54 -7.44 -3.42
C LEU A 205 -21.06 -7.65 -3.36
N PRO A 206 -21.85 -6.56 -3.42
CA PRO A 206 -23.28 -6.67 -3.66
C PRO A 206 -23.53 -7.34 -5.03
N GLU A 207 -24.64 -8.02 -5.16
CA GLU A 207 -25.01 -8.76 -6.37
C GLU A 207 -25.07 -7.85 -7.61
N ALA A 208 -25.60 -6.62 -7.43
CA ALA A 208 -25.58 -5.58 -8.43
C ALA A 208 -25.17 -4.24 -7.79
N PHE A 209 -24.44 -3.44 -8.53
CA PHE A 209 -24.02 -2.10 -8.10
C PHE A 209 -23.69 -1.21 -9.29
N THR A 210 -23.80 0.10 -9.11
CA THR A 210 -23.27 1.10 -10.02
C THR A 210 -21.94 1.63 -9.51
N VAL A 211 -21.03 1.95 -10.44
CA VAL A 211 -19.76 2.62 -10.10
C VAL A 211 -19.96 4.11 -10.28
N THR A 212 -19.83 4.88 -9.20
CA THR A 212 -20.02 6.33 -9.21
C THR A 212 -18.71 7.08 -9.40
N ARG A 213 -17.59 6.56 -8.84
CA ARG A 213 -16.25 7.14 -9.00
C ARG A 213 -15.19 6.05 -9.09
N VAL A 214 -14.09 6.37 -9.76
CA VAL A 214 -12.91 5.51 -9.88
C VAL A 214 -11.68 6.30 -9.44
N GLY A 215 -10.94 5.75 -8.48
CA GLY A 215 -9.63 6.24 -8.08
C GLY A 215 -8.52 5.30 -8.54
N LEU A 216 -7.40 5.86 -8.95
CA LEU A 216 -6.19 5.14 -9.34
C LEU A 216 -5.01 5.61 -8.50
N GLY A 217 -4.22 4.66 -8.00
CA GLY A 217 -2.97 4.93 -7.32
C GLY A 217 -1.84 4.12 -7.95
N ALA A 218 -0.66 4.73 -8.11
CA ALA A 218 0.52 4.09 -8.65
C ALA A 218 1.70 4.25 -7.71
N GLY A 219 2.45 3.17 -7.50
CA GLY A 219 3.77 3.22 -6.88
C GLY A 219 4.86 3.60 -7.90
N LYS A 220 6.10 3.72 -7.43
CA LYS A 220 7.28 3.98 -8.29
C LYS A 220 7.82 2.73 -8.97
N ARG A 221 7.46 1.55 -8.47
CA ARG A 221 7.96 0.28 -9.00
C ARG A 221 7.23 -0.06 -10.31
N VAL A 222 7.99 -0.46 -11.31
CA VAL A 222 7.48 -0.88 -12.62
C VAL A 222 7.52 -2.40 -12.68
N TYR A 223 6.43 -3.00 -13.11
CA TYR A 223 6.28 -4.44 -13.30
C TYR A 223 6.01 -4.73 -14.79
N PRO A 224 6.81 -5.57 -15.45
CA PRO A 224 6.56 -5.92 -16.86
C PRO A 224 5.23 -6.64 -17.08
N GLU A 225 4.80 -7.43 -16.08
CA GLU A 225 3.67 -8.34 -16.18
C GLU A 225 2.32 -7.69 -15.81
N THR A 226 2.36 -6.53 -15.15
CA THR A 226 1.13 -5.85 -14.66
C THR A 226 1.29 -4.34 -14.63
N SER A 227 0.16 -3.63 -14.65
CA SER A 227 0.16 -2.17 -14.54
C SER A 227 0.67 -1.64 -13.20
N GLY A 228 0.74 -2.48 -12.16
CA GLY A 228 1.13 -2.07 -10.80
C GLY A 228 0.19 -1.05 -10.17
N LEU A 229 -1.04 -0.88 -10.68
CA LEU A 229 -2.01 0.11 -10.22
C LEU A 229 -2.91 -0.45 -9.12
N LEU A 230 -3.09 0.34 -8.06
CA LEU A 230 -4.21 0.19 -7.14
C LEU A 230 -5.43 0.89 -7.73
N ARG A 231 -6.58 0.21 -7.75
CA ARG A 231 -7.85 0.79 -8.16
C ARG A 231 -8.83 0.77 -7.00
N ALA A 232 -9.46 1.90 -6.73
CA ALA A 232 -10.57 2.03 -5.80
C ALA A 232 -11.83 2.46 -6.57
N PHE A 233 -12.96 1.87 -6.23
CA PHE A 233 -14.26 2.21 -6.83
C PHE A 233 -15.20 2.66 -5.72
N LEU A 234 -15.81 3.82 -5.89
CA LEU A 234 -16.97 4.19 -5.11
C LEU A 234 -18.19 3.57 -5.81
N ILE A 235 -18.93 2.74 -5.09
CA ILE A 235 -20.05 1.98 -5.63
C ILE A 235 -21.33 2.25 -4.83
N SER A 236 -22.47 2.22 -5.51
CA SER A 236 -23.79 2.23 -4.91
C SER A 236 -24.48 0.91 -5.18
N PRO A 237 -24.85 0.12 -4.14
CA PRO A 237 -25.64 -1.09 -4.32
C PRO A 237 -26.97 -0.80 -5.00
N VAL A 238 -27.37 -1.67 -5.91
CA VAL A 238 -28.67 -1.60 -6.59
C VAL A 238 -29.47 -2.85 -6.20
N PRO A 239 -30.78 -2.72 -5.91
CA PRO A 239 -31.63 -3.89 -5.73
C PRO A 239 -31.56 -4.78 -6.97
N PHE A 240 -31.25 -6.07 -6.78
CA PHE A 240 -31.25 -7.04 -7.87
C PHE A 240 -32.61 -7.73 -7.89
N GLU A 241 -33.36 -7.52 -8.99
CA GLU A 241 -34.62 -8.23 -9.28
C GLU A 241 -34.32 -9.35 -10.29
N PRO A 242 -34.31 -10.63 -9.86
CA PRO A 242 -33.90 -11.76 -10.72
C PRO A 242 -34.72 -11.95 -11.98
N SER A 243 -35.92 -11.35 -12.04
CA SER A 243 -36.86 -11.52 -13.14
C SER A 243 -36.53 -10.73 -14.41
N GLU A 244 -35.54 -9.80 -14.38
CA GLU A 244 -35.22 -8.92 -15.51
C GLU A 244 -33.92 -9.28 -16.25
N CYS A 245 -33.20 -10.31 -15.85
CA CYS A 245 -32.04 -10.77 -16.60
C CYS A 245 -32.48 -11.53 -17.85
N SER A 246 -32.96 -10.82 -18.88
CA SER A 246 -33.05 -11.33 -20.23
C SER A 246 -31.64 -11.42 -20.81
N VAL A 247 -31.15 -12.63 -21.02
CA VAL A 247 -29.92 -12.89 -21.78
C VAL A 247 -30.17 -12.40 -23.21
N LEU A 248 -29.47 -11.34 -23.60
CA LEU A 248 -29.39 -10.88 -24.99
C LEU A 248 -28.37 -11.74 -25.75
#